data_28fdf281297e52a05950a3d24a362888
#
_entry.id   28fdf281297e52a05950a3d24a362888
#
_cell.length_a   1.000
_cell.length_b   1.000
_cell.length_c   1.000
_cell.angle_alpha   90.00
_cell.angle_beta   90.00
_cell.angle_gamma   90.00
#
_symmetry.space_group_name_H-M   'P 1'
#
loop_
_entity.id
_entity.type
_entity.pdbx_description
1 polymer ?
#
loop_
_entity_poly.entity_id
_entity_poly.type
_entity_poly.pdbx_seq_one_letter_code
_entity_poly.pdbx_strand_id
1 'polypeptide(L)'
;MIKRMIILIVMGLTLSSCDFIHYGKIAIQDNIRRIEMEREREELRKKDGPGAIMTDGYKEGVERATQDIMERPVNKRVEFEGATFIIPENTRLNPKYGNIVDEKTGYGIAITFTLSPHCMSKKVNGKEYSLFYNSKYNADISRIAKEIIRVNGFKDACK
;
A
#
# COMPACT_ATOMS: atom_id res chain seq x y z
N MET A 1 -3.52 -52.94 -24.85
CA MET A 1 -3.19 -52.36 -23.54
C MET A 1 -2.17 -51.22 -23.63
N ILE A 2 -1.09 -51.36 -24.37
CA ILE A 2 -0.01 -50.37 -24.51
C ILE A 2 -0.48 -48.96 -24.97
N LYS A 3 -1.39 -48.89 -26.00
CA LYS A 3 -1.91 -47.58 -26.48
C LYS A 3 -2.66 -46.78 -25.43
N ARG A 4 -3.40 -47.42 -24.52
CA ARG A 4 -4.13 -46.73 -23.43
C ARG A 4 -3.19 -46.22 -22.33
N MET A 5 -2.08 -46.94 -22.06
CA MET A 5 -1.06 -46.52 -21.12
C MET A 5 -0.28 -45.31 -21.62
N ILE A 6 0.04 -45.22 -22.89
CA ILE A 6 0.73 -44.10 -23.52
C ILE A 6 -0.13 -42.81 -23.42
N ILE A 7 -1.44 -42.92 -23.66
CA ILE A 7 -2.36 -41.78 -23.59
C ILE A 7 -2.43 -41.20 -22.13
N LEU A 8 -2.45 -42.08 -21.14
CA LEU A 8 -2.47 -41.67 -19.75
C LEU A 8 -1.16 -40.98 -19.31
N ILE A 9 -0.01 -41.42 -19.79
CA ILE A 9 1.30 -40.80 -19.53
C ILE A 9 1.38 -39.43 -20.19
N VAL A 10 0.92 -39.28 -21.44
CA VAL A 10 0.91 -37.99 -22.14
C VAL A 10 -0.04 -37.00 -21.47
N MET A 11 -1.24 -37.42 -21.02
CA MET A 11 -2.15 -36.55 -20.24
C MET A 11 -1.58 -36.16 -18.90
N GLY A 12 -0.87 -37.03 -18.20
CA GLY A 12 -0.20 -36.70 -16.93
C GLY A 12 0.92 -35.64 -17.07
N LEU A 13 1.68 -35.72 -18.17
CA LEU A 13 2.75 -34.77 -18.46
C LEU A 13 2.24 -33.38 -18.88
N THR A 14 1.08 -33.30 -19.53
CA THR A 14 0.49 -31.99 -19.91
C THR A 14 -0.14 -31.27 -18.76
N LEU A 15 -0.70 -31.96 -17.76
CA LEU A 15 -1.26 -31.29 -16.55
C LEU A 15 -0.18 -30.74 -15.62
N SER A 16 0.95 -31.44 -15.48
CA SER A 16 2.07 -30.96 -14.66
C SER A 16 2.82 -29.79 -15.30
N SER A 17 2.79 -29.62 -16.60
CA SER A 17 3.45 -28.50 -17.29
C SER A 17 2.73 -27.16 -17.10
N CYS A 18 1.40 -27.16 -16.95
CA CYS A 18 0.64 -25.92 -16.70
C CYS A 18 0.95 -25.32 -15.33
N ASP A 19 1.06 -26.14 -14.29
CA ASP A 19 1.40 -25.67 -12.94
C ASP A 19 2.84 -25.13 -12.90
N PHE A 20 3.78 -25.80 -13.55
CA PHE A 20 5.17 -25.36 -13.60
C PHE A 20 5.34 -24.00 -14.29
N ILE A 21 4.59 -23.75 -15.37
CA ILE A 21 4.58 -22.45 -16.06
C ILE A 21 3.96 -21.36 -15.17
N HIS A 22 2.92 -21.68 -14.42
CA HIS A 22 2.26 -20.74 -13.52
C HIS A 22 3.17 -20.35 -12.37
N TYR A 23 3.80 -21.30 -11.69
CA TYR A 23 4.79 -21.02 -10.63
C TYR A 23 6.04 -20.30 -11.16
N GLY A 24 6.49 -20.63 -12.36
CA GLY A 24 7.60 -19.94 -13.01
C GLY A 24 7.29 -18.46 -13.27
N LYS A 25 6.09 -18.12 -13.72
CA LYS A 25 5.67 -16.71 -13.91
C LYS A 25 5.63 -15.93 -12.60
N ILE A 26 5.09 -16.54 -11.54
CA ILE A 26 5.03 -15.90 -10.21
C ILE A 26 6.45 -15.62 -9.69
N ALA A 27 7.35 -16.60 -9.78
CA ALA A 27 8.74 -16.45 -9.34
C ALA A 27 9.51 -15.38 -10.13
N ILE A 28 9.24 -15.26 -11.44
CA ILE A 28 9.84 -14.21 -12.28
C ILE A 28 9.27 -12.85 -11.90
N GLN A 29 7.97 -12.71 -11.69
CA GLN A 29 7.35 -11.44 -11.27
C GLN A 29 7.84 -10.98 -9.90
N ASP A 30 8.00 -11.90 -8.94
CA ASP A 30 8.54 -11.57 -7.62
C ASP A 30 10.01 -11.15 -7.69
N ASN A 31 10.82 -11.79 -8.54
CA ASN A 31 12.20 -11.36 -8.77
C ASN A 31 12.28 -9.99 -9.44
N ILE A 32 11.46 -9.71 -10.45
CA ILE A 32 11.39 -8.39 -11.11
C ILE A 32 11.02 -7.33 -10.08
N ARG A 33 9.98 -7.56 -9.29
CA ARG A 33 9.54 -6.64 -8.22
C ARG A 33 10.64 -6.39 -7.19
N ARG A 34 11.40 -7.43 -6.82
CA ARG A 34 12.55 -7.28 -5.90
C ARG A 34 13.66 -6.43 -6.50
N ILE A 35 14.01 -6.64 -7.77
CA ILE A 35 15.03 -5.86 -8.48
C ILE A 35 14.58 -4.40 -8.63
N GLU A 36 13.32 -4.14 -8.92
CA GLU A 36 12.76 -2.78 -8.98
C GLU A 36 12.83 -2.08 -7.62
N MET A 37 12.46 -2.77 -6.54
CA MET A 37 12.58 -2.22 -5.18
C MET A 37 14.04 -1.96 -4.77
N GLU A 38 14.98 -2.81 -5.18
CA GLU A 38 16.41 -2.59 -4.92
C GLU A 38 16.95 -1.39 -5.71
N ARG A 39 16.56 -1.22 -6.97
CA ARG A 39 16.90 -0.03 -7.77
C ARG A 39 16.33 1.25 -7.16
N GLU A 40 15.07 1.24 -6.77
CA GLU A 40 14.41 2.38 -6.12
C GLU A 40 15.14 2.75 -4.81
N ARG A 41 15.57 1.76 -4.02
CA ARG A 41 16.41 1.98 -2.82
C ARG A 41 17.77 2.54 -3.15
N GLU A 42 18.42 2.08 -4.23
CA GLU A 42 19.72 2.61 -4.66
C GLU A 42 19.61 4.05 -5.20
N GLU A 43 18.54 4.37 -5.92
CA GLU A 43 18.28 5.73 -6.38
C GLU A 43 18.01 6.68 -5.20
N LEU A 44 17.25 6.23 -4.19
CA LEU A 44 17.08 6.97 -2.95
C LEU A 44 18.40 7.16 -2.20
N ARG A 45 19.24 6.13 -2.11
CA ARG A 45 20.58 6.24 -1.51
C ARG A 45 21.49 7.23 -2.25
N LYS A 46 21.42 7.28 -3.58
CA LYS A 46 22.21 8.23 -4.39
C LYS A 46 21.72 9.66 -4.21
N LYS A 47 20.42 9.85 -4.04
CA LYS A 47 19.78 11.17 -3.88
C LYS A 47 19.98 11.75 -2.47
N ASP A 48 19.92 10.90 -1.44
CA ASP A 48 19.94 11.32 -0.03
C ASP A 48 21.25 10.98 0.70
N GLY A 49 22.21 10.37 -0.01
CA GLY A 49 23.52 9.93 0.51
C GLY A 49 23.51 8.56 1.19
N PRO A 50 24.68 7.94 1.35
CA PRO A 50 24.80 6.62 1.96
C PRO A 50 24.44 6.68 3.45
N GLY A 51 23.31 6.13 3.82
CA GLY A 51 22.83 6.05 5.20
C GLY A 51 21.56 6.82 5.50
N ALA A 52 21.00 7.58 4.56
CA ALA A 52 19.77 8.38 4.76
C ALA A 52 18.54 7.55 5.17
N ILE A 53 18.53 6.25 4.89
CA ILE A 53 17.40 5.36 5.21
C ILE A 53 17.41 4.90 6.67
N MET A 54 18.51 5.07 7.41
CA MET A 54 18.68 4.55 8.78
C MET A 54 19.49 5.46 9.70
N THR A 55 19.69 6.73 9.38
CA THR A 55 20.31 7.68 10.31
C THR A 55 19.31 8.15 11.37
N ASP A 56 19.78 8.47 12.56
CA ASP A 56 18.95 9.05 13.61
C ASP A 56 18.18 10.29 13.11
N GLY A 57 18.80 11.10 12.24
CA GLY A 57 18.16 12.24 11.60
C GLY A 57 16.98 11.90 10.67
N TYR A 58 17.00 10.75 9.99
CA TYR A 58 15.85 10.30 9.21
C TYR A 58 14.68 9.93 10.12
N LYS A 59 14.95 9.15 11.16
CA LYS A 59 13.94 8.76 12.15
C LYS A 59 13.29 9.96 12.80
N GLU A 60 14.08 10.91 13.27
CA GLU A 60 13.59 12.17 13.81
C GLU A 60 12.80 13.01 12.79
N GLY A 61 13.22 13.01 11.52
CA GLY A 61 12.50 13.69 10.44
C GLY A 61 11.13 13.08 10.19
N VAL A 62 11.05 11.74 10.16
CA VAL A 62 9.77 11.01 10.04
C VAL A 62 8.87 11.26 11.25
N GLU A 63 9.41 11.19 12.45
CA GLU A 63 8.64 11.43 13.68
C GLU A 63 8.08 12.86 13.72
N ARG A 64 8.88 13.88 13.41
CA ARG A 64 8.44 15.28 13.34
C ARG A 64 7.36 15.49 12.27
N ALA A 65 7.57 14.96 11.06
CA ALA A 65 6.59 15.08 9.99
C ALA A 65 5.29 14.36 10.33
N THR A 66 5.37 13.20 10.98
CA THR A 66 4.21 12.44 11.44
C THR A 66 3.43 13.23 12.48
N GLN A 67 4.10 13.79 13.47
CA GLN A 67 3.48 14.60 14.51
C GLN A 67 2.82 15.85 13.94
N ASP A 68 3.50 16.57 13.06
CA ASP A 68 2.97 17.75 12.36
C ASP A 68 1.72 17.39 11.51
N ILE A 69 1.74 16.32 10.74
CA ILE A 69 0.56 15.89 9.97
C ILE A 69 -0.64 15.57 10.89
N MET A 70 -0.39 14.95 12.05
CA MET A 70 -1.45 14.60 13.00
C MET A 70 -2.13 15.80 13.66
N GLU A 71 -1.51 16.96 13.65
CA GLU A 71 -2.07 18.21 14.18
C GLU A 71 -2.82 19.04 13.13
N ARG A 72 -2.62 18.73 11.85
CA ARG A 72 -3.25 19.47 10.74
C ARG A 72 -4.75 19.22 10.65
N PRO A 73 -5.54 20.23 10.22
CA PRO A 73 -6.95 20.05 9.95
C PRO A 73 -7.20 19.09 8.77
N VAL A 74 -8.21 18.24 8.89
CA VAL A 74 -8.61 17.29 7.83
C VAL A 74 -9.64 17.98 6.93
N ASN A 75 -9.16 18.72 5.93
CA ASN A 75 -9.99 19.57 5.06
C ASN A 75 -9.59 19.55 3.57
N LYS A 76 -8.48 18.91 3.21
CA LYS A 76 -7.98 18.88 1.84
C LYS A 76 -8.67 17.79 1.02
N ARG A 77 -9.24 18.16 -0.12
CA ARG A 77 -9.82 17.20 -1.08
C ARG A 77 -8.74 16.65 -2.00
N VAL A 78 -8.74 15.33 -2.17
CA VAL A 78 -7.87 14.60 -3.10
C VAL A 78 -8.65 13.53 -3.85
N GLU A 79 -8.22 13.22 -5.05
CA GLU A 79 -8.77 12.10 -5.82
C GLU A 79 -7.91 10.85 -5.62
N PHE A 80 -8.58 9.71 -5.45
CA PHE A 80 -7.95 8.40 -5.38
C PHE A 80 -8.84 7.39 -6.12
N GLU A 81 -8.31 6.79 -7.18
CA GLU A 81 -8.96 5.73 -7.97
C GLU A 81 -10.39 6.07 -8.45
N GLY A 82 -10.64 7.36 -8.73
CA GLY A 82 -11.93 7.86 -9.23
C GLY A 82 -12.95 8.20 -8.15
N ALA A 83 -12.52 8.33 -6.90
CA ALA A 83 -13.34 8.88 -5.81
C ALA A 83 -12.60 10.01 -5.10
N THR A 84 -13.36 10.98 -4.57
CA THR A 84 -12.83 12.11 -3.80
C THR A 84 -12.85 11.78 -2.31
N PHE A 85 -11.71 12.05 -1.66
CA PHE A 85 -11.53 11.89 -0.21
C PHE A 85 -11.01 13.19 0.41
N ILE A 86 -11.21 13.31 1.72
CA ILE A 86 -10.73 14.43 2.52
C ILE A 86 -9.60 13.92 3.40
N ILE A 87 -8.44 14.56 3.32
CA ILE A 87 -7.22 14.21 4.05
C ILE A 87 -6.66 15.44 4.77
N PRO A 88 -5.63 15.30 5.62
CA PRO A 88 -4.99 16.43 6.27
C PRO A 88 -4.44 17.46 5.28
N GLU A 89 -4.48 18.72 5.66
CA GLU A 89 -3.95 19.84 4.88
C GLU A 89 -2.45 19.66 4.59
N ASN A 90 -1.99 20.17 3.43
CA ASN A 90 -0.60 20.04 2.95
C ASN A 90 -0.08 18.60 2.88
N THR A 91 -1.00 17.65 2.66
CA THR A 91 -0.68 16.26 2.39
C THR A 91 -1.21 15.83 1.02
N ARG A 92 -0.70 14.73 0.52
CA ARG A 92 -1.20 14.05 -0.69
C ARG A 92 -1.26 12.54 -0.47
N LEU A 93 -1.96 11.86 -1.31
CA LEU A 93 -1.88 10.39 -1.37
C LEU A 93 -0.70 9.98 -2.25
N ASN A 94 0.08 9.02 -1.77
CA ASN A 94 1.09 8.37 -2.59
C ASN A 94 0.37 7.56 -3.68
N PRO A 95 0.63 7.80 -4.98
CA PRO A 95 -0.11 7.16 -6.07
C PRO A 95 0.10 5.65 -6.14
N LYS A 96 1.23 5.16 -5.63
CA LYS A 96 1.58 3.73 -5.66
C LYS A 96 0.98 2.94 -4.48
N TYR A 97 0.95 3.55 -3.30
CA TYR A 97 0.61 2.85 -2.06
C TYR A 97 -0.68 3.35 -1.40
N GLY A 98 -1.21 4.49 -1.81
CA GLY A 98 -2.40 5.09 -1.23
C GLY A 98 -2.21 5.65 0.18
N ASN A 99 -0.99 5.68 0.72
CA ASN A 99 -0.71 6.25 2.03
C ASN A 99 -0.63 7.78 1.99
N ILE A 100 -0.98 8.40 3.11
CA ILE A 100 -0.91 9.86 3.28
C ILE A 100 0.55 10.26 3.50
N VAL A 101 1.04 11.20 2.69
CA VAL A 101 2.40 11.74 2.77
C VAL A 101 2.37 13.26 2.78
N ASP A 102 3.30 13.86 3.51
CA ASP A 102 3.53 15.31 3.50
C ASP A 102 4.02 15.79 2.12
N GLU A 103 3.48 16.88 1.62
CA GLU A 103 3.82 17.38 0.28
C GLU A 103 5.24 17.92 0.18
N LYS A 104 5.76 18.48 1.25
CA LYS A 104 7.08 19.12 1.29
C LYS A 104 8.21 18.12 1.51
N THR A 105 8.03 17.21 2.46
CA THR A 105 9.08 16.29 2.89
C THR A 105 8.96 14.91 2.23
N GLY A 106 7.76 14.54 1.77
CA GLY A 106 7.46 13.20 1.25
C GLY A 106 7.33 12.12 2.33
N TYR A 107 7.53 12.46 3.62
CA TYR A 107 7.32 11.53 4.72
C TYR A 107 5.84 11.24 4.92
N GLY A 108 5.53 9.99 5.27
CA GLY A 108 4.15 9.54 5.38
C GLY A 108 3.75 9.09 6.77
N ILE A 109 2.45 9.04 7.00
CA ILE A 109 1.84 8.42 8.17
C ILE A 109 1.28 7.04 7.82
N ALA A 110 1.13 6.18 8.83
CA ALA A 110 0.63 4.81 8.66
C ALA A 110 -0.91 4.77 8.50
N ILE A 111 -1.43 5.58 7.57
CA ILE A 111 -2.84 5.59 7.15
C ILE A 111 -2.86 5.43 5.63
N THR A 112 -3.54 4.40 5.15
CA THR A 112 -3.54 4.01 3.73
C THR A 112 -4.96 3.84 3.22
N PHE A 113 -5.25 4.41 2.06
CA PHE A 113 -6.46 4.15 1.27
C PHE A 113 -6.18 3.01 0.30
N THR A 114 -7.13 2.11 0.14
CA THR A 114 -7.00 0.94 -0.75
C THR A 114 -8.34 0.57 -1.37
N LEU A 115 -8.30 -0.14 -2.52
CA LEU A 115 -9.47 -0.79 -3.12
C LEU A 115 -9.69 -2.23 -2.60
N SER A 116 -8.86 -2.72 -1.69
CA SER A 116 -9.05 -4.02 -1.07
C SER A 116 -10.06 -3.93 0.08
N PRO A 117 -10.97 -4.92 0.24
CA PRO A 117 -11.95 -4.91 1.32
C PRO A 117 -11.26 -5.06 2.69
N HIS A 118 -11.57 -4.14 3.60
CA HIS A 118 -11.15 -4.14 5.00
C HIS A 118 -12.32 -3.67 5.87
N CYS A 119 -12.17 -3.80 7.19
CA CYS A 119 -13.24 -3.45 8.13
C CYS A 119 -13.72 -2.00 8.03
N MET A 120 -12.83 -1.03 7.83
CA MET A 120 -13.21 0.36 7.59
C MET A 120 -13.41 0.58 6.10
N SER A 121 -14.66 0.51 5.61
CA SER A 121 -14.95 0.61 4.18
C SER A 121 -16.04 1.62 3.83
N LYS A 122 -16.04 2.03 2.55
CA LYS A 122 -17.03 2.91 1.93
C LYS A 122 -17.21 2.55 0.47
N LYS A 123 -18.45 2.47 -0.02
CA LYS A 123 -18.77 2.27 -1.44
C LYS A 123 -19.00 3.62 -2.13
N VAL A 124 -18.31 3.84 -3.25
CA VAL A 124 -18.48 5.01 -4.13
C VAL A 124 -18.49 4.53 -5.56
N ASN A 125 -19.53 4.86 -6.33
CA ASN A 125 -19.65 4.50 -7.75
C ASN A 125 -19.45 3.00 -8.03
N GLY A 126 -19.94 2.13 -7.16
CA GLY A 126 -19.83 0.67 -7.31
C GLY A 126 -18.48 0.07 -6.87
N LYS A 127 -17.48 0.89 -6.57
CA LYS A 127 -16.18 0.45 -6.03
C LYS A 127 -16.19 0.50 -4.51
N GLU A 128 -15.52 -0.45 -3.85
CA GLU A 128 -15.33 -0.47 -2.41
C GLU A 128 -13.94 0.04 -2.06
N TYR A 129 -13.90 1.12 -1.30
CA TYR A 129 -12.69 1.74 -0.79
C TYR A 129 -12.57 1.45 0.69
N SER A 130 -11.38 1.17 1.14
CA SER A 130 -11.10 0.93 2.55
C SER A 130 -9.99 1.83 3.05
N LEU A 131 -10.03 2.12 4.35
CA LEU A 131 -9.00 2.84 5.07
C LEU A 131 -8.36 1.89 6.09
N PHE A 132 -7.08 1.71 5.96
CA PHE A 132 -6.25 0.94 6.89
C PHE A 132 -5.35 1.87 7.70
N TYR A 133 -5.21 1.64 8.99
CA TYR A 133 -4.24 2.34 9.85
C TYR A 133 -3.71 1.42 10.94
N ASN A 134 -2.48 1.69 11.38
CA ASN A 134 -1.82 0.86 12.39
C ASN A 134 -1.54 1.69 13.66
N SER A 135 -2.37 1.49 14.68
CA SER A 135 -2.26 2.17 15.98
C SER A 135 -1.15 1.62 16.89
N LYS A 136 -0.55 0.46 16.52
CA LYS A 136 0.52 -0.14 17.33
C LYS A 136 1.81 0.69 17.34
N TYR A 137 2.07 1.43 16.27
CA TYR A 137 3.28 2.26 16.14
C TYR A 137 3.12 3.63 16.77
N ASN A 138 1.91 4.18 16.79
CA ASN A 138 1.63 5.48 17.39
C ASN A 138 0.15 5.57 17.75
N ALA A 139 -0.17 5.74 19.04
CA ALA A 139 -1.54 5.88 19.52
C ALA A 139 -2.26 7.11 18.92
N ASP A 140 -1.53 8.18 18.63
CA ASP A 140 -2.08 9.43 18.06
C ASP A 140 -2.56 9.23 16.61
N ILE A 141 -2.02 8.27 15.86
CA ILE A 141 -2.54 7.90 14.53
C ILE A 141 -4.01 7.53 14.60
N SER A 142 -4.45 6.90 15.68
CA SER A 142 -5.87 6.56 15.88
C SER A 142 -6.77 7.78 15.93
N ARG A 143 -6.31 8.90 16.46
CA ARG A 143 -7.09 10.15 16.53
C ARG A 143 -7.36 10.71 15.15
N ILE A 144 -6.30 10.91 14.35
CA ILE A 144 -6.45 11.46 13.00
C ILE A 144 -7.14 10.47 12.05
N ALA A 145 -6.89 9.16 12.20
CA ALA A 145 -7.60 8.14 11.42
C ALA A 145 -9.12 8.18 11.68
N LYS A 146 -9.54 8.31 12.93
CA LYS A 146 -10.97 8.46 13.29
C LYS A 146 -11.58 9.71 12.64
N GLU A 147 -10.85 10.83 12.62
CA GLU A 147 -11.33 12.05 11.97
C GLU A 147 -11.45 11.85 10.46
N ILE A 148 -10.44 11.26 9.80
CA ILE A 148 -10.51 10.94 8.38
C ILE A 148 -11.68 9.98 8.07
N ILE A 149 -11.89 8.96 8.89
CA ILE A 149 -13.02 8.02 8.78
C ILE A 149 -14.34 8.79 8.84
N ARG A 150 -14.49 9.67 9.83
CA ARG A 150 -15.70 10.45 10.08
C ARG A 150 -16.02 11.38 8.90
N VAL A 151 -15.06 12.20 8.46
CA VAL A 151 -15.31 13.20 7.40
C VAL A 151 -15.52 12.56 6.03
N ASN A 152 -14.97 11.38 5.80
CA ASN A 152 -15.15 10.64 4.55
C ASN A 152 -16.34 9.67 4.58
N GLY A 153 -16.96 9.43 5.73
CA GLY A 153 -18.10 8.53 5.88
C GLY A 153 -17.76 7.05 5.69
N PHE A 154 -16.55 6.62 6.08
CA PHE A 154 -16.24 5.20 6.19
C PHE A 154 -17.02 4.56 7.33
N LYS A 155 -17.40 3.30 7.17
CA LYS A 155 -18.15 2.50 8.16
C LYS A 155 -17.39 1.23 8.49
N ASP A 156 -17.57 0.76 9.72
CA ASP A 156 -17.07 -0.54 10.15
C ASP A 156 -17.96 -1.64 9.55
N ALA A 157 -17.45 -2.34 8.56
CA ALA A 157 -18.12 -3.44 7.87
C ALA A 157 -17.92 -4.81 8.54
N CYS A 158 -17.10 -4.88 9.61
CA CYS A 158 -16.81 -6.11 10.36
C CYS A 158 -17.69 -6.26 11.64
N LYS A 159 -18.58 -5.29 11.90
CA LYS A 159 -19.53 -5.30 13.02
C LYS A 159 -20.89 -5.75 12.58
#